data_1dfd36bef2c4f9843836dd288e7869fe
#
_entry.id   1dfd36bef2c4f9843836dd288e7869fe
#
_cell.length_a   1.000
_cell.length_b   1.000
_cell.length_c   1.000
_cell.angle_alpha   90.00
_cell.angle_beta   90.00
_cell.angle_gamma   90.00
#
_symmetry.space_group_name_H-M   'P 1'
#
loop_
_entity.id
_entity.type
_entity.pdbx_description
1 polymer ?
#
loop_
_entity_poly.entity_id
_entity_poly.type
_entity_poly.pdbx_seq_one_letter_code
_entity_poly.pdbx_strand_id
1 'polypeptide(L)'
;MATVMTHRGEVDASTLGVTLPHEHFFVNAMEERREVLLHDEVLMTEEARVFVDQGGTAMFELTSSMVAVGALSTHRGRSEGRVSRPVENVEACVRVADAVGLTMVMATGFYREPYLDEVVLNEYSTNELADFIVRDLMEGYPGTEVRAGVIGEVATNKWYVSAMEERSFRAAARAHKRTGRAIYTHAVFWPVAEQQIEILKEEGVDLTKVAIGHTDLVPGPEYAVGLARHGVYIGIDSIQSGNSRAVAQRVAQVTALIRAGYLERILLSHDLCMPAHLTANGGNGFGFVLGGFRDALTEAGVTAEEFDVIVRDNPARFVAY
;
A
#
# COMPACT_ATOMS: atom_id res chain seq x y z
N MET A 1 -5.53 19.69 -13.99
CA MET A 1 -4.36 18.81 -13.86
C MET A 1 -4.71 17.77 -12.81
N ALA A 2 -4.30 16.53 -12.98
CA ALA A 2 -4.53 15.47 -11.99
C ALA A 2 -3.70 15.75 -10.74
N THR A 3 -4.29 15.68 -9.57
CA THR A 3 -3.69 16.07 -8.29
C THR A 3 -3.43 14.85 -7.42
N VAL A 4 -2.41 14.90 -6.59
CA VAL A 4 -2.10 13.87 -5.58
C VAL A 4 -1.93 14.55 -4.22
N MET A 5 -2.50 13.98 -3.17
CA MET A 5 -2.27 14.42 -1.81
C MET A 5 -1.00 13.76 -1.25
N THR A 6 -0.07 14.57 -0.79
CA THR A 6 1.18 14.14 -0.16
C THR A 6 1.28 14.67 1.26
N HIS A 7 2.28 14.23 2.02
CA HIS A 7 2.55 14.76 3.37
C HIS A 7 2.81 16.28 3.40
N ARG A 8 3.14 16.88 2.24
CA ARG A 8 3.36 18.34 2.08
C ARG A 8 2.14 19.06 1.47
N GLY A 9 0.99 18.38 1.32
CA GLY A 9 -0.19 18.90 0.66
C GLY A 9 -0.34 18.41 -0.79
N GLU A 10 -1.18 19.09 -1.56
CA GLU A 10 -1.49 18.72 -2.93
C GLU A 10 -0.37 19.09 -3.90
N VAL A 11 -0.03 18.14 -4.78
CA VAL A 11 0.94 18.33 -5.86
C VAL A 11 0.36 17.85 -7.19
N ASP A 12 0.93 18.29 -8.31
CA ASP A 12 0.62 17.72 -9.61
C ASP A 12 1.12 16.27 -9.67
N ALA A 13 0.27 15.34 -10.12
CA ALA A 13 0.59 13.91 -10.18
C ALA A 13 1.87 13.62 -10.98
N SER A 14 2.17 14.41 -12.02
CA SER A 14 3.38 14.27 -12.83
C SER A 14 4.68 14.53 -12.06
N THR A 15 4.59 15.16 -10.88
CA THR A 15 5.78 15.47 -10.06
C THR A 15 6.19 14.33 -9.11
N LEU A 16 5.40 13.26 -8.98
CA LEU A 16 5.76 12.12 -8.12
C LEU A 16 7.06 11.44 -8.55
N GLY A 17 7.27 11.29 -9.86
CA GLY A 17 8.47 10.62 -10.41
C GLY A 17 8.53 9.14 -10.09
N VAL A 18 9.72 8.61 -9.82
CA VAL A 18 9.93 7.18 -9.50
C VAL A 18 9.35 6.85 -8.14
N THR A 19 8.35 5.97 -8.12
CA THR A 19 7.50 5.74 -6.96
C THR A 19 7.43 4.27 -6.58
N LEU A 20 7.59 3.97 -5.29
CA LEU A 20 7.24 2.67 -4.67
C LEU A 20 5.84 2.78 -4.07
N PRO A 21 4.83 2.11 -4.62
CA PRO A 21 3.44 2.32 -4.21
C PRO A 21 2.96 1.44 -3.05
N HIS A 22 3.85 0.71 -2.37
CA HIS A 22 3.50 -0.12 -1.22
C HIS A 22 4.70 -0.34 -0.30
N GLU A 23 4.82 0.50 0.73
CA GLU A 23 5.89 0.39 1.72
C GLU A 23 5.39 0.73 3.12
N HIS A 24 6.17 0.34 4.15
CA HIS A 24 5.90 0.61 5.56
C HIS A 24 7.14 1.17 6.25
N PHE A 25 6.95 2.22 7.08
CA PHE A 25 8.02 2.85 7.83
C PHE A 25 7.92 2.59 9.33
N PHE A 26 6.71 2.72 9.90
CA PHE A 26 6.49 2.55 11.34
C PHE A 26 5.28 1.67 11.57
N VAL A 27 5.50 0.37 11.47
CA VAL A 27 4.47 -0.68 11.56
C VAL A 27 4.73 -1.59 12.74
N ASN A 28 3.66 -1.98 13.44
CA ASN A 28 3.68 -2.93 14.53
C ASN A 28 2.61 -4.01 14.31
N ALA A 29 3.03 -5.16 13.84
CA ALA A 29 2.19 -6.34 13.69
C ALA A 29 2.69 -7.53 14.53
N MET A 30 3.33 -7.22 15.67
CA MET A 30 3.91 -8.23 16.58
C MET A 30 2.89 -9.15 17.24
N GLU A 31 1.62 -8.78 17.28
CA GLU A 31 0.58 -9.62 17.88
C GLU A 31 0.46 -10.98 17.18
N GLU A 32 0.57 -10.98 15.86
CA GLU A 32 0.52 -12.20 15.04
C GLU A 32 1.92 -12.67 14.61
N ARG A 33 2.77 -11.71 14.21
CA ARG A 33 4.11 -11.97 13.69
C ARG A 33 5.13 -11.23 14.56
N ARG A 34 5.72 -11.89 15.52
CA ARG A 34 6.63 -11.31 16.53
C ARG A 34 7.81 -10.52 15.97
N GLU A 35 8.17 -10.77 14.72
CA GLU A 35 9.25 -10.07 14.01
C GLU A 35 8.80 -8.82 13.26
N VAL A 36 7.50 -8.55 13.13
CA VAL A 36 6.99 -7.39 12.37
C VAL A 36 6.89 -6.17 13.27
N LEU A 37 8.03 -5.50 13.44
CA LEU A 37 8.14 -4.22 14.13
C LEU A 37 9.20 -3.35 13.46
N LEU A 38 8.76 -2.26 12.83
CA LEU A 38 9.62 -1.17 12.38
C LEU A 38 9.28 0.07 13.19
N HIS A 39 10.26 0.65 13.91
CA HIS A 39 10.02 1.79 14.81
C HIS A 39 11.24 2.69 15.00
N ASP A 40 12.37 2.36 14.39
CA ASP A 40 13.62 3.13 14.50
C ASP A 40 13.69 4.16 13.38
N GLU A 41 13.53 5.44 13.73
CA GLU A 41 13.49 6.55 12.79
C GLU A 41 14.85 6.77 12.07
N VAL A 42 15.96 6.55 12.77
CA VAL A 42 17.31 6.69 12.19
C VAL A 42 17.52 5.62 11.13
N LEU A 43 17.22 4.37 11.47
CA LEU A 43 17.34 3.23 10.57
C LEU A 43 16.45 3.40 9.34
N MET A 44 15.18 3.80 9.53
CA MET A 44 14.26 4.00 8.40
C MET A 44 14.67 5.17 7.50
N THR A 45 15.32 6.19 8.06
CA THR A 45 15.90 7.31 7.27
C THR A 45 17.06 6.82 6.40
N GLU A 46 17.94 5.97 6.93
CA GLU A 46 19.04 5.37 6.17
C GLU A 46 18.53 4.47 5.05
N GLU A 47 17.54 3.64 5.32
CA GLU A 47 16.91 2.76 4.32
C GLU A 47 16.20 3.57 3.21
N ALA A 48 15.47 4.62 3.56
CA ALA A 48 14.82 5.50 2.58
C ALA A 48 15.85 6.21 1.68
N ARG A 49 17.01 6.57 2.24
CA ARG A 49 18.11 7.19 1.49
C ARG A 49 18.64 6.28 0.39
N VAL A 50 18.72 4.97 0.63
CA VAL A 50 19.13 3.99 -0.40
C VAL A 50 18.28 4.10 -1.66
N PHE A 51 16.97 4.24 -1.50
CA PHE A 51 16.04 4.40 -2.62
C PHE A 51 16.22 5.76 -3.33
N VAL A 52 16.34 6.85 -2.55
CA VAL A 52 16.54 8.20 -3.10
C VAL A 52 17.86 8.30 -3.87
N ASP A 53 18.94 7.72 -3.36
CA ASP A 53 20.26 7.70 -4.01
C ASP A 53 20.24 6.91 -5.34
N GLN A 54 19.29 5.99 -5.53
CA GLN A 54 19.06 5.28 -6.79
C GLN A 54 18.09 6.03 -7.74
N GLY A 55 17.66 7.24 -7.39
CA GLY A 55 16.76 8.05 -8.21
C GLY A 55 15.28 7.92 -7.86
N GLY A 56 14.96 7.26 -6.76
CA GLY A 56 13.61 7.21 -6.20
C GLY A 56 13.15 8.58 -5.68
N THR A 57 11.86 8.90 -5.84
CA THR A 57 11.35 10.24 -5.52
C THR A 57 10.09 10.23 -4.66
N ALA A 58 9.30 9.16 -4.70
CA ALA A 58 8.08 9.05 -3.92
C ALA A 58 7.83 7.64 -3.39
N MET A 59 7.11 7.54 -2.28
CA MET A 59 6.62 6.28 -1.73
C MET A 59 5.18 6.43 -1.22
N PHE A 60 4.39 5.36 -1.34
CA PHE A 60 3.12 5.25 -0.61
C PHE A 60 3.39 4.47 0.66
N GLU A 61 3.16 5.11 1.78
CA GLU A 61 3.27 4.53 3.10
C GLU A 61 1.91 3.99 3.52
N LEU A 62 1.72 2.66 3.33
CA LEU A 62 0.43 2.00 3.42
C LEU A 62 0.08 1.46 4.80
N THR A 63 0.80 1.85 5.85
CA THR A 63 0.47 1.44 7.22
C THR A 63 -0.90 1.98 7.63
N SER A 64 -1.86 1.10 7.84
CA SER A 64 -3.20 1.46 8.30
C SER A 64 -3.24 1.73 9.81
N SER A 65 -4.30 2.39 10.28
CA SER A 65 -4.40 2.94 11.64
C SER A 65 -4.11 1.93 12.75
N MET A 66 -4.59 0.71 12.62
CA MET A 66 -4.55 -0.30 13.69
C MET A 66 -3.22 -1.04 13.82
N VAL A 67 -2.34 -0.93 12.82
CA VAL A 67 -0.99 -1.51 12.83
C VAL A 67 0.11 -0.45 12.85
N ALA A 68 -0.24 0.83 12.97
CA ALA A 68 0.73 1.90 13.13
C ALA A 68 1.41 1.81 14.50
N VAL A 69 2.74 2.06 14.55
CA VAL A 69 3.46 2.17 15.83
C VAL A 69 2.81 3.26 16.69
N GLY A 70 2.56 2.95 17.96
CA GLY A 70 1.84 3.84 18.88
C GLY A 70 0.31 3.70 18.83
N ALA A 71 -0.25 2.94 17.90
CA ALA A 71 -1.65 2.57 17.95
C ALA A 71 -1.94 1.83 19.26
N LEU A 72 -2.95 2.30 19.99
CA LEU A 72 -3.29 1.71 21.27
C LEU A 72 -3.78 0.28 21.05
N SER A 73 -3.00 -0.70 21.52
CA SER A 73 -3.49 -2.06 21.68
C SER A 73 -4.60 -2.04 22.73
N THR A 74 -5.66 -2.38 22.38
CA THR A 74 -6.99 -2.29 22.70
C THR A 74 -7.47 -3.25 23.73
N HIS A 75 -8.07 -3.02 24.65
CA HIS A 75 -9.08 -3.83 25.29
C HIS A 75 -9.97 -3.02 26.29
N ARG A 76 -9.80 -1.71 26.38
CA ARG A 76 -10.59 -0.93 27.35
C ARG A 76 -10.91 0.47 26.84
N GLY A 77 -12.18 0.74 26.59
CA GLY A 77 -12.74 2.08 26.41
C GLY A 77 -13.11 2.45 24.99
N ARG A 78 -13.94 3.47 24.84
CA ARG A 78 -14.35 4.06 23.57
C ARG A 78 -13.15 4.53 22.74
N SER A 79 -13.22 4.36 21.46
CA SER A 79 -12.09 4.16 20.59
C SER A 79 -11.90 5.25 19.54
N GLU A 80 -12.36 6.49 19.77
CA GLU A 80 -12.15 7.58 18.80
C GLU A 80 -10.68 7.79 18.44
N GLY A 81 -9.75 7.49 19.34
CA GLY A 81 -8.31 7.53 19.08
C GLY A 81 -7.74 6.33 18.30
N ARG A 82 -8.56 5.31 17.96
CA ARG A 82 -8.09 4.07 17.30
C ARG A 82 -8.51 3.96 15.85
N VAL A 83 -9.31 4.88 15.38
CA VAL A 83 -9.84 4.90 14.01
C VAL A 83 -8.95 5.66 13.03
N SER A 84 -7.85 6.24 13.52
CA SER A 84 -6.86 6.96 12.73
C SER A 84 -5.44 6.66 13.21
N ARG A 85 -4.43 7.04 12.44
CA ARG A 85 -3.01 6.87 12.82
C ARG A 85 -2.66 7.80 13.99
N PRO A 86 -1.81 7.36 14.93
CA PRO A 86 -1.29 8.21 16.00
C PRO A 86 -0.48 9.39 15.47
N VAL A 87 -0.54 10.55 16.13
CA VAL A 87 0.19 11.76 15.74
C VAL A 87 1.68 11.47 15.59
N GLU A 88 2.28 10.83 16.59
CA GLU A 88 3.71 10.51 16.61
C GLU A 88 4.14 9.62 15.44
N ASN A 89 3.25 8.72 15.01
CA ASN A 89 3.49 7.85 13.86
C ASN A 89 3.49 8.66 12.55
N VAL A 90 2.51 9.56 12.39
CA VAL A 90 2.41 10.44 11.21
C VAL A 90 3.62 11.37 11.14
N GLU A 91 3.97 12.02 12.25
CA GLU A 91 5.10 12.94 12.32
C GLU A 91 6.44 12.25 12.08
N ALA A 92 6.64 11.02 12.57
CA ALA A 92 7.84 10.24 12.30
C ALA A 92 8.01 9.95 10.80
N CYS A 93 6.92 9.56 10.11
CA CYS A 93 6.93 9.39 8.66
C CYS A 93 7.33 10.69 7.93
N VAL A 94 6.76 11.82 8.35
CA VAL A 94 7.10 13.15 7.78
C VAL A 94 8.57 13.48 7.99
N ARG A 95 9.10 13.29 9.22
CA ARG A 95 10.53 13.57 9.50
C ARG A 95 11.46 12.71 8.64
N VAL A 96 11.18 11.42 8.46
CA VAL A 96 11.96 10.55 7.58
C VAL A 96 11.90 11.04 6.13
N ALA A 97 10.70 11.33 5.63
CA ALA A 97 10.52 11.80 4.27
C ALA A 97 11.27 13.11 4.01
N ASP A 98 11.18 14.08 4.93
CA ASP A 98 11.85 15.37 4.83
C ASP A 98 13.38 15.24 4.91
N ALA A 99 13.90 14.37 5.78
CA ALA A 99 15.32 14.16 5.97
C ALA A 99 16.05 13.65 4.72
N VAL A 100 15.33 12.97 3.81
CA VAL A 100 15.90 12.44 2.56
C VAL A 100 15.35 13.11 1.31
N GLY A 101 14.43 14.07 1.44
CA GLY A 101 13.79 14.74 0.31
C GLY A 101 12.76 13.89 -0.44
N LEU A 102 12.23 12.85 0.20
CA LEU A 102 11.24 11.95 -0.35
C LEU A 102 9.84 12.57 -0.34
N THR A 103 9.05 12.35 -1.39
CA THR A 103 7.62 12.64 -1.39
C THR A 103 6.85 11.43 -0.87
N MET A 104 6.03 11.62 0.17
CA MET A 104 5.27 10.51 0.77
C MET A 104 3.78 10.72 0.60
N VAL A 105 3.09 9.70 0.07
CA VAL A 105 1.63 9.57 0.05
C VAL A 105 1.24 8.65 1.20
N MET A 106 0.55 9.17 2.18
CA MET A 106 0.19 8.41 3.38
C MET A 106 -1.20 7.80 3.27
N ALA A 107 -1.40 6.66 3.90
CA ALA A 107 -2.62 5.88 3.81
C ALA A 107 -3.48 5.99 5.07
N THR A 108 -4.81 5.83 4.89
CA THR A 108 -5.79 5.65 5.95
C THR A 108 -6.70 4.48 5.64
N GLY A 109 -7.26 3.87 6.67
CA GLY A 109 -8.19 2.74 6.55
C GLY A 109 -7.95 1.70 7.64
N PHE A 110 -8.64 0.58 7.51
CA PHE A 110 -8.61 -0.50 8.49
C PHE A 110 -8.00 -1.75 7.87
N TYR A 111 -7.08 -2.40 8.59
CA TYR A 111 -6.32 -3.54 8.10
C TYR A 111 -7.19 -4.82 8.03
N ARG A 112 -6.72 -5.94 8.51
CA ARG A 112 -7.36 -7.25 8.52
C ARG A 112 -7.47 -7.83 9.93
N GLU A 113 -8.24 -8.89 10.10
CA GLU A 113 -8.16 -9.70 11.31
C GLU A 113 -6.74 -10.34 11.43
N PRO A 114 -6.18 -10.49 12.65
CA PRO A 114 -6.77 -10.13 13.95
C PRO A 114 -6.59 -8.67 14.36
N TYR A 115 -5.96 -7.82 13.52
CA TYR A 115 -5.68 -6.42 13.85
C TYR A 115 -6.90 -5.51 13.76
N LEU A 116 -7.98 -5.93 13.12
CA LEU A 116 -9.25 -5.21 13.16
C LEU A 116 -9.76 -5.17 14.59
N ASP A 117 -9.89 -3.97 15.13
CA ASP A 117 -10.43 -3.78 16.46
C ASP A 117 -11.91 -4.14 16.49
N GLU A 118 -12.23 -5.26 17.14
CA GLU A 118 -13.58 -5.76 17.25
C GLU A 118 -14.52 -4.72 17.90
N VAL A 119 -14.04 -3.96 18.89
CA VAL A 119 -14.82 -2.92 19.56
C VAL A 119 -15.15 -1.80 18.59
N VAL A 120 -14.15 -1.27 17.87
CA VAL A 120 -14.33 -0.24 16.84
C VAL A 120 -15.31 -0.71 15.77
N LEU A 121 -15.07 -1.89 15.21
CA LEU A 121 -15.90 -2.40 14.11
C LEU A 121 -17.34 -2.68 14.52
N ASN A 122 -17.60 -2.97 15.80
CA ASN A 122 -18.95 -3.21 16.30
C ASN A 122 -19.63 -1.96 16.89
N GLU A 123 -18.87 -1.00 17.41
CA GLU A 123 -19.41 0.25 18.00
C GLU A 123 -19.93 1.21 16.91
N TYR A 124 -19.26 1.27 15.75
CA TYR A 124 -19.61 2.20 14.68
C TYR A 124 -20.28 1.50 13.50
N SER A 125 -21.25 2.16 12.89
CA SER A 125 -21.84 1.73 11.63
C SER A 125 -20.81 1.83 10.48
N THR A 126 -21.07 1.12 9.38
CA THR A 126 -20.20 1.19 8.18
C THR A 126 -20.07 2.62 7.64
N ASN A 127 -21.10 3.47 7.80
CA ASN A 127 -21.03 4.87 7.39
C ASN A 127 -20.12 5.68 8.30
N GLU A 128 -20.21 5.50 9.63
CA GLU A 128 -19.32 6.17 10.58
C GLU A 128 -17.86 5.71 10.39
N LEU A 129 -17.62 4.43 10.09
CA LEU A 129 -16.29 3.95 9.72
C LEU A 129 -15.78 4.66 8.45
N ALA A 130 -16.64 4.86 7.45
CA ALA A 130 -16.29 5.64 6.26
C ALA A 130 -16.04 7.12 6.59
N ASP A 131 -16.76 7.72 7.56
CA ASP A 131 -16.56 9.10 7.99
C ASP A 131 -15.15 9.32 8.57
N PHE A 132 -14.61 8.36 9.34
CA PHE A 132 -13.24 8.43 9.83
C PHE A 132 -12.20 8.43 8.69
N ILE A 133 -12.37 7.56 7.70
CA ILE A 133 -11.50 7.53 6.51
C ILE A 133 -11.60 8.85 5.74
N VAL A 134 -12.80 9.36 5.51
CA VAL A 134 -13.02 10.64 4.82
C VAL A 134 -12.40 11.81 5.58
N ARG A 135 -12.50 11.84 6.90
CA ARG A 135 -11.84 12.86 7.72
C ARG A 135 -10.33 12.87 7.50
N ASP A 136 -9.67 11.70 7.60
CA ASP A 136 -8.22 11.61 7.40
C ASP A 136 -7.79 12.04 5.99
N LEU A 137 -8.65 11.82 4.97
CA LEU A 137 -8.40 12.21 3.57
C LEU A 137 -8.64 13.71 3.32
N MET A 138 -9.61 14.31 3.97
CA MET A 138 -10.08 15.66 3.63
C MET A 138 -9.67 16.73 4.63
N GLU A 139 -9.59 16.35 5.91
CA GLU A 139 -9.27 17.27 7.01
C GLU A 139 -7.86 17.02 7.56
N GLY A 140 -7.41 15.75 7.57
CA GLY A 140 -6.12 15.30 8.08
C GLY A 140 -6.24 14.35 9.26
N TYR A 141 -5.11 13.74 9.61
CA TYR A 141 -5.04 12.89 10.80
C TYR A 141 -5.22 13.75 12.06
N PRO A 142 -6.07 13.35 13.01
CA PRO A 142 -6.35 14.13 14.19
C PRO A 142 -5.09 14.61 14.92
N GLY A 143 -4.98 15.92 15.14
CA GLY A 143 -3.83 16.53 15.79
C GLY A 143 -2.66 16.88 14.86
N THR A 144 -2.81 16.71 13.55
CA THR A 144 -1.81 17.08 12.53
C THR A 144 -2.44 17.88 11.41
N GLU A 145 -1.58 18.51 10.56
CA GLU A 145 -2.01 19.13 9.29
C GLU A 145 -1.86 18.17 8.09
N VAL A 146 -1.40 16.93 8.33
CA VAL A 146 -1.12 15.94 7.29
C VAL A 146 -2.40 15.23 6.91
N ARG A 147 -2.68 15.16 5.60
CA ARG A 147 -3.82 14.43 5.04
C ARG A 147 -3.37 13.13 4.36
N ALA A 148 -4.21 12.11 4.47
CA ALA A 148 -4.02 10.88 3.71
C ALA A 148 -4.26 11.12 2.21
N GLY A 149 -3.52 10.42 1.36
CA GLY A 149 -3.64 10.49 -0.10
C GLY A 149 -4.26 9.24 -0.72
N VAL A 150 -4.29 8.12 0.01
CA VAL A 150 -4.78 6.82 -0.47
C VAL A 150 -5.53 6.10 0.64
N ILE A 151 -6.50 5.26 0.29
CA ILE A 151 -7.23 4.38 1.21
C ILE A 151 -6.55 3.01 1.18
N GLY A 152 -6.10 2.50 2.31
CA GLY A 152 -5.44 1.19 2.39
C GLY A 152 -4.29 1.14 3.40
N GLU A 153 -3.66 0.02 3.56
CA GLU A 153 -4.11 -1.27 3.05
C GLU A 153 -5.45 -1.67 3.62
N VAL A 154 -6.44 -1.96 2.78
CA VAL A 154 -7.67 -2.64 3.23
C VAL A 154 -7.50 -4.13 2.98
N ALA A 155 -7.57 -4.94 4.02
CA ALA A 155 -6.96 -6.25 4.00
C ALA A 155 -7.90 -7.40 4.36
N THR A 156 -7.53 -8.60 3.92
CA THR A 156 -8.15 -9.86 4.34
C THR A 156 -7.12 -10.81 4.93
N ASN A 157 -7.52 -11.52 5.99
CA ASN A 157 -6.65 -12.41 6.73
C ASN A 157 -6.56 -13.83 6.12
N LYS A 158 -7.56 -14.21 5.33
CA LYS A 158 -7.70 -15.59 4.85
C LYS A 158 -8.08 -15.61 3.36
N TRP A 159 -8.35 -16.82 2.85
CA TRP A 159 -8.84 -17.08 1.49
C TRP A 159 -10.32 -16.70 1.28
N TYR A 160 -10.95 -16.10 2.26
CA TYR A 160 -12.29 -15.54 2.22
C TYR A 160 -12.34 -14.23 3.00
N VAL A 161 -13.32 -13.39 2.71
CA VAL A 161 -13.58 -12.14 3.43
C VAL A 161 -14.46 -12.43 4.64
N SER A 162 -14.03 -12.08 5.84
CA SER A 162 -14.86 -12.18 7.05
C SER A 162 -15.90 -11.07 7.12
N ALA A 163 -16.89 -11.22 8.02
CA ALA A 163 -17.91 -10.18 8.20
C ALA A 163 -17.36 -8.83 8.66
N MET A 164 -16.30 -8.82 9.47
CA MET A 164 -15.64 -7.56 9.90
C MET A 164 -14.82 -6.97 8.76
N GLU A 165 -14.11 -7.79 8.02
CA GLU A 165 -13.35 -7.35 6.84
C GLU A 165 -14.29 -6.80 5.77
N GLU A 166 -15.44 -7.46 5.50
CA GLU A 166 -16.45 -6.93 4.59
C GLU A 166 -16.90 -5.52 4.99
N ARG A 167 -17.12 -5.27 6.28
CA ARG A 167 -17.44 -3.92 6.77
C ARG A 167 -16.33 -2.92 6.52
N SER A 168 -15.06 -3.32 6.70
CA SER A 168 -13.90 -2.49 6.38
C SER A 168 -13.86 -2.16 4.88
N PHE A 169 -14.03 -3.15 4.01
CA PHE A 169 -14.10 -2.94 2.54
C PHE A 169 -15.24 -2.01 2.15
N ARG A 170 -16.44 -2.20 2.70
CA ARG A 170 -17.58 -1.32 2.42
C ARG A 170 -17.37 0.10 2.93
N ALA A 171 -16.72 0.28 4.07
CA ALA A 171 -16.34 1.61 4.58
C ALA A 171 -15.35 2.30 3.63
N ALA A 172 -14.30 1.59 3.19
CA ALA A 172 -13.34 2.08 2.21
C ALA A 172 -14.01 2.45 0.88
N ALA A 173 -14.92 1.62 0.39
CA ALA A 173 -15.70 1.87 -0.83
C ALA A 173 -16.54 3.16 -0.72
N ARG A 174 -17.22 3.37 0.41
CA ARG A 174 -18.03 4.57 0.66
C ARG A 174 -17.16 5.83 0.79
N ALA A 175 -15.99 5.70 1.40
CA ALA A 175 -15.01 6.79 1.45
C ALA A 175 -14.47 7.13 0.05
N HIS A 176 -14.12 6.13 -0.77
CA HIS A 176 -13.75 6.31 -2.17
C HIS A 176 -14.81 7.08 -2.95
N LYS A 177 -16.07 6.68 -2.88
CA LYS A 177 -17.18 7.34 -3.60
C LYS A 177 -17.38 8.80 -3.21
N ARG A 178 -17.03 9.18 -1.98
CA ARG A 178 -17.14 10.56 -1.47
C ARG A 178 -15.94 11.42 -1.81
N THR A 179 -14.77 10.82 -2.01
CA THR A 179 -13.50 11.55 -2.10
C THR A 179 -12.76 11.36 -3.43
N GLY A 180 -13.11 10.32 -4.20
CA GLY A 180 -12.36 9.93 -5.41
C GLY A 180 -10.99 9.31 -5.12
N ARG A 181 -10.59 9.12 -3.85
CA ARG A 181 -9.27 8.56 -3.50
C ARG A 181 -9.18 7.08 -3.86
N ALA A 182 -8.02 6.67 -4.37
CA ALA A 182 -7.74 5.29 -4.73
C ALA A 182 -7.78 4.35 -3.53
N ILE A 183 -8.09 3.07 -3.76
CA ILE A 183 -8.08 2.00 -2.75
C ILE A 183 -6.95 1.04 -3.07
N TYR A 184 -6.06 0.78 -2.11
CA TYR A 184 -5.07 -0.29 -2.16
C TYR A 184 -5.49 -1.42 -1.24
N THR A 185 -5.59 -2.66 -1.76
CA THR A 185 -6.03 -3.82 -0.98
C THR A 185 -4.88 -4.77 -0.67
N HIS A 186 -5.10 -5.69 0.27
CA HIS A 186 -4.19 -6.76 0.66
C HIS A 186 -4.87 -8.11 0.44
N ALA A 187 -4.36 -8.91 -0.50
CA ALA A 187 -4.98 -10.18 -0.92
C ALA A 187 -3.94 -11.31 -1.03
N VAL A 188 -3.41 -11.77 0.12
CA VAL A 188 -2.31 -12.76 0.17
C VAL A 188 -2.73 -14.16 -0.30
N PHE A 189 -4.01 -14.54 -0.11
CA PHE A 189 -4.47 -15.91 -0.36
C PHE A 189 -5.43 -16.01 -1.55
N TRP A 190 -5.11 -16.90 -2.49
CA TRP A 190 -6.04 -17.25 -3.57
C TRP A 190 -7.31 -17.93 -3.00
N PRO A 191 -8.51 -17.59 -3.45
CA PRO A 191 -8.87 -16.61 -4.50
C PRO A 191 -9.49 -15.31 -3.92
N VAL A 192 -9.07 -14.84 -2.75
CA VAL A 192 -9.76 -13.80 -1.98
C VAL A 192 -9.91 -12.46 -2.73
N ALA A 193 -9.00 -12.12 -3.63
CA ALA A 193 -9.10 -10.89 -4.42
C ALA A 193 -10.38 -10.80 -5.26
N GLU A 194 -10.89 -11.93 -5.74
CA GLU A 194 -12.17 -11.98 -6.46
C GLU A 194 -13.34 -11.52 -5.57
N GLN A 195 -13.36 -11.95 -4.29
CA GLN A 195 -14.38 -11.54 -3.34
C GLN A 195 -14.24 -10.04 -2.97
N GLN A 196 -13.00 -9.54 -2.83
CA GLN A 196 -12.75 -8.13 -2.60
C GLN A 196 -13.29 -7.28 -3.76
N ILE A 197 -13.01 -7.67 -4.99
CA ILE A 197 -13.50 -6.99 -6.20
C ILE A 197 -15.03 -6.99 -6.25
N GLU A 198 -15.69 -8.11 -5.95
CA GLU A 198 -17.16 -8.16 -5.96
C GLU A 198 -17.79 -7.25 -4.90
N ILE A 199 -17.24 -7.19 -3.67
CA ILE A 199 -17.72 -6.25 -2.64
C ILE A 199 -17.56 -4.78 -3.10
N LEU A 200 -16.41 -4.45 -3.70
CA LEU A 200 -16.16 -3.10 -4.20
C LEU A 200 -17.10 -2.75 -5.37
N LYS A 201 -17.40 -3.69 -6.26
CA LYS A 201 -18.39 -3.53 -7.33
C LYS A 201 -19.80 -3.29 -6.79
N GLU A 202 -20.22 -4.08 -5.79
CA GLU A 202 -21.54 -3.93 -5.15
C GLU A 202 -21.72 -2.51 -4.57
N GLU A 203 -20.67 -1.94 -3.98
CA GLU A 203 -20.68 -0.56 -3.47
C GLU A 203 -20.54 0.49 -4.58
N GLY A 204 -20.28 0.08 -5.84
CA GLY A 204 -20.17 0.98 -7.01
C GLY A 204 -18.85 1.75 -7.05
N VAL A 205 -17.75 1.13 -6.66
CA VAL A 205 -16.38 1.67 -6.75
C VAL A 205 -15.91 1.69 -8.20
N ASP A 206 -15.20 2.76 -8.59
CA ASP A 206 -14.45 2.78 -9.85
C ASP A 206 -13.22 1.85 -9.72
N LEU A 207 -13.31 0.68 -10.31
CA LEU A 207 -12.25 -0.32 -10.24
C LEU A 207 -10.92 0.15 -10.88
N THR A 208 -10.94 1.17 -11.73
CA THR A 208 -9.71 1.76 -12.28
C THR A 208 -8.92 2.55 -11.23
N LYS A 209 -9.49 2.73 -10.04
CA LYS A 209 -8.89 3.34 -8.85
C LYS A 209 -8.66 2.33 -7.72
N VAL A 210 -8.64 1.04 -8.04
CA VAL A 210 -8.38 -0.04 -7.09
C VAL A 210 -7.08 -0.75 -7.46
N ALA A 211 -6.20 -0.98 -6.49
CA ALA A 211 -5.04 -1.86 -6.62
C ALA A 211 -5.24 -3.11 -5.74
N ILE A 212 -5.01 -4.27 -6.33
CA ILE A 212 -5.00 -5.55 -5.61
C ILE A 212 -3.54 -5.86 -5.24
N GLY A 213 -3.21 -5.73 -3.96
CA GLY A 213 -1.89 -6.04 -3.42
C GLY A 213 -1.62 -7.54 -3.32
N HIS A 214 -0.33 -7.87 -3.31
CA HIS A 214 0.21 -9.22 -3.09
C HIS A 214 -0.24 -10.28 -4.09
N THR A 215 -0.63 -9.86 -5.30
CA THR A 215 -1.00 -10.82 -6.35
C THR A 215 0.16 -11.73 -6.75
N ASP A 216 1.40 -11.27 -6.52
CA ASP A 216 2.63 -12.00 -6.77
C ASP A 216 2.89 -13.17 -5.79
N LEU A 217 2.18 -13.22 -4.67
CA LEU A 217 2.23 -14.35 -3.74
C LEU A 217 1.44 -15.56 -4.24
N VAL A 218 0.51 -15.38 -5.18
CA VAL A 218 -0.18 -16.48 -5.83
C VAL A 218 0.68 -16.99 -7.00
N PRO A 219 1.06 -18.28 -7.03
CA PRO A 219 1.90 -18.83 -8.08
C PRO A 219 1.24 -18.77 -9.46
N GLY A 220 2.06 -18.49 -10.49
CA GLY A 220 1.63 -18.42 -11.88
C GLY A 220 1.08 -17.05 -12.29
N PRO A 221 1.17 -16.69 -13.57
CA PRO A 221 0.74 -15.38 -14.06
C PRO A 221 -0.77 -15.29 -14.33
N GLU A 222 -1.46 -16.41 -14.45
CA GLU A 222 -2.85 -16.49 -14.90
C GLU A 222 -3.80 -15.74 -13.96
N TYR A 223 -3.52 -15.81 -12.65
CA TYR A 223 -4.33 -15.13 -11.65
C TYR A 223 -4.20 -13.60 -11.77
N ALA A 224 -2.99 -13.08 -11.81
CA ALA A 224 -2.75 -11.65 -11.99
C ALA A 224 -3.38 -11.11 -13.29
N VAL A 225 -3.21 -11.84 -14.42
CA VAL A 225 -3.85 -11.49 -15.70
C VAL A 225 -5.37 -11.57 -15.62
N GLY A 226 -5.90 -12.55 -14.89
CA GLY A 226 -7.35 -12.69 -14.64
C GLY A 226 -7.92 -11.46 -13.93
N LEU A 227 -7.28 -11.04 -12.84
CA LEU A 227 -7.69 -9.87 -12.04
C LEU A 227 -7.59 -8.57 -12.87
N ALA A 228 -6.55 -8.40 -13.68
CA ALA A 228 -6.37 -7.21 -14.51
C ALA A 228 -7.54 -6.97 -15.50
N ARG A 229 -8.28 -8.01 -15.89
CA ARG A 229 -9.48 -7.90 -16.75
C ARG A 229 -10.62 -7.10 -16.11
N HIS A 230 -10.64 -6.98 -14.78
CA HIS A 230 -11.60 -6.14 -14.07
C HIS A 230 -11.24 -4.64 -14.13
N GLY A 231 -10.07 -4.28 -14.70
CA GLY A 231 -9.59 -2.90 -14.78
C GLY A 231 -8.80 -2.43 -13.56
N VAL A 232 -8.62 -3.27 -12.55
CA VAL A 232 -7.82 -2.99 -11.35
C VAL A 232 -6.32 -2.91 -11.66
N TYR A 233 -5.57 -2.22 -10.81
CA TYR A 233 -4.12 -2.33 -10.77
C TYR A 233 -3.69 -3.63 -10.08
N ILE A 234 -2.56 -4.16 -10.50
CA ILE A 234 -1.98 -5.40 -10.01
C ILE A 234 -0.72 -5.08 -9.25
N GLY A 235 -0.76 -5.27 -7.92
CA GLY A 235 0.41 -5.16 -7.05
C GLY A 235 1.29 -6.40 -7.17
N ILE A 236 2.45 -6.26 -7.80
CA ILE A 236 3.59 -7.15 -7.69
C ILE A 236 4.48 -6.48 -6.65
N ASP A 237 4.10 -6.60 -5.41
CA ASP A 237 4.56 -5.70 -4.35
C ASP A 237 5.19 -6.41 -3.14
N SER A 238 5.48 -7.71 -3.25
CA SER A 238 6.24 -8.43 -2.23
C SER A 238 7.67 -8.75 -2.72
N ILE A 239 8.32 -7.78 -3.40
CA ILE A 239 9.66 -7.96 -4.00
C ILE A 239 10.75 -7.77 -2.93
N GLN A 240 10.70 -8.56 -1.85
CA GLN A 240 11.57 -8.41 -0.69
C GLN A 240 12.86 -9.23 -0.80
N SER A 241 12.85 -10.30 -1.60
CA SER A 241 13.91 -11.29 -1.63
C SER A 241 14.60 -11.38 -2.97
N GLY A 242 15.94 -11.35 -2.97
CA GLY A 242 16.80 -11.68 -4.13
C GLY A 242 16.89 -13.19 -4.44
N ASN A 243 16.09 -14.04 -3.78
CA ASN A 243 16.04 -15.46 -4.12
C ASN A 243 15.63 -15.66 -5.59
N SER A 244 16.47 -16.36 -6.36
CA SER A 244 16.32 -16.50 -7.81
C SER A 244 14.96 -17.08 -8.24
N ARG A 245 14.39 -18.00 -7.46
CA ARG A 245 13.07 -18.57 -7.75
C ARG A 245 11.94 -17.54 -7.54
N ALA A 246 12.03 -16.79 -6.46
CA ALA A 246 11.05 -15.74 -6.15
C ALA A 246 11.10 -14.61 -7.18
N VAL A 247 12.31 -14.19 -7.58
CA VAL A 247 12.52 -13.19 -8.64
C VAL A 247 11.96 -13.69 -9.96
N ALA A 248 12.32 -14.93 -10.39
CA ALA A 248 11.85 -15.51 -11.64
C ALA A 248 10.31 -15.61 -11.72
N GLN A 249 9.64 -15.95 -10.60
CA GLN A 249 8.18 -15.98 -10.55
C GLN A 249 7.58 -14.60 -10.82
N ARG A 250 8.07 -13.55 -10.15
CA ARG A 250 7.57 -12.18 -10.31
C ARG A 250 7.88 -11.60 -11.68
N VAL A 251 9.08 -11.88 -12.21
CA VAL A 251 9.43 -11.52 -13.59
C VAL A 251 8.47 -12.17 -14.59
N ALA A 252 8.12 -13.46 -14.40
CA ALA A 252 7.15 -14.14 -15.25
C ALA A 252 5.75 -13.50 -15.17
N GLN A 253 5.32 -13.07 -13.99
CA GLN A 253 4.04 -12.38 -13.81
C GLN A 253 4.02 -11.01 -14.48
N VAL A 254 5.05 -10.18 -14.28
CA VAL A 254 5.18 -8.87 -14.94
C VAL A 254 5.19 -9.02 -16.47
N THR A 255 6.02 -9.91 -17.00
CA THR A 255 6.10 -10.12 -18.47
C THR A 255 4.80 -10.67 -19.05
N ALA A 256 4.07 -11.50 -18.33
CA ALA A 256 2.77 -11.99 -18.76
C ALA A 256 1.69 -10.88 -18.77
N LEU A 257 1.67 -10.00 -17.78
CA LEU A 257 0.79 -8.83 -17.74
C LEU A 257 1.08 -7.89 -18.93
N ILE A 258 2.36 -7.59 -19.22
CA ILE A 258 2.76 -6.76 -20.36
C ILE A 258 2.28 -7.40 -21.67
N ARG A 259 2.57 -8.70 -21.88
CA ARG A 259 2.14 -9.43 -23.09
C ARG A 259 0.62 -9.49 -23.26
N ALA A 260 -0.11 -9.49 -22.16
CA ALA A 260 -1.58 -9.47 -22.18
C ALA A 260 -2.17 -8.04 -22.38
N GLY A 261 -1.32 -7.01 -22.50
CA GLY A 261 -1.73 -5.62 -22.76
C GLY A 261 -2.08 -4.83 -21.49
N TYR A 262 -1.61 -5.27 -20.30
CA TYR A 262 -1.88 -4.63 -19.02
C TYR A 262 -0.68 -3.87 -18.45
N LEU A 263 0.27 -3.42 -19.29
CA LEU A 263 1.42 -2.62 -18.86
C LEU A 263 1.02 -1.47 -17.92
N GLU A 264 -0.03 -0.73 -18.26
CA GLU A 264 -0.52 0.44 -17.52
C GLU A 264 -1.26 0.08 -16.22
N ARG A 265 -1.29 -1.19 -15.82
CA ARG A 265 -1.96 -1.68 -14.62
C ARG A 265 -1.02 -2.35 -13.62
N ILE A 266 0.28 -2.31 -13.85
CA ILE A 266 1.29 -2.94 -12.98
C ILE A 266 1.79 -1.91 -11.97
N LEU A 267 1.87 -2.31 -10.71
CA LEU A 267 2.54 -1.58 -9.63
C LEU A 267 3.64 -2.47 -9.04
N LEU A 268 4.86 -1.94 -8.85
CA LEU A 268 5.99 -2.67 -8.27
C LEU A 268 6.41 -2.05 -6.94
N SER A 269 6.54 -2.88 -5.89
CA SER A 269 7.03 -2.45 -4.59
C SER A 269 7.60 -3.62 -3.79
N HIS A 270 8.02 -3.38 -2.54
CA HIS A 270 8.64 -4.40 -1.71
C HIS A 270 7.71 -4.92 -0.61
N ASP A 271 6.75 -4.11 -0.11
CA ASP A 271 6.03 -4.38 1.14
C ASP A 271 7.03 -4.60 2.28
N LEU A 272 7.92 -3.62 2.47
CA LEU A 272 8.99 -3.74 3.44
C LEU A 272 8.43 -3.47 4.84
N CYS A 273 8.15 -4.53 5.59
CA CYS A 273 7.44 -4.45 6.88
C CYS A 273 8.20 -5.15 8.04
N MET A 274 9.33 -5.82 7.76
CA MET A 274 10.10 -6.56 8.77
C MET A 274 11.56 -6.09 8.82
N PRO A 275 12.18 -6.08 10.02
CA PRO A 275 13.62 -5.78 10.15
C PRO A 275 14.53 -6.62 9.25
N ALA A 276 14.18 -7.89 9.00
CA ALA A 276 14.96 -8.77 8.12
C ALA A 276 14.98 -8.34 6.64
N HIS A 277 14.06 -7.46 6.22
CA HIS A 277 14.03 -6.91 4.86
C HIS A 277 15.00 -5.74 4.65
N LEU A 278 15.46 -5.10 5.75
CA LEU A 278 16.32 -3.92 5.71
C LEU A 278 17.74 -4.27 5.31
N THR A 279 18.42 -3.39 4.57
CA THR A 279 19.83 -3.56 4.16
C THR A 279 20.74 -3.69 5.37
N ALA A 280 20.48 -2.95 6.44
CA ALA A 280 21.22 -3.01 7.69
C ALA A 280 21.19 -4.41 8.34
N ASN A 281 20.21 -5.24 8.05
CA ASN A 281 20.06 -6.60 8.55
C ASN A 281 20.34 -7.68 7.49
N GLY A 282 20.91 -7.29 6.34
CA GLY A 282 21.25 -8.21 5.24
C GLY A 282 20.10 -8.47 4.26
N GLY A 283 18.99 -7.75 4.37
CA GLY A 283 17.92 -7.72 3.39
C GLY A 283 18.26 -6.87 2.16
N ASN A 284 17.32 -6.73 1.25
CA ASN A 284 17.50 -5.97 0.01
C ASN A 284 17.12 -4.47 0.13
N GLY A 285 16.39 -4.09 1.18
CA GLY A 285 15.94 -2.72 1.42
C GLY A 285 15.07 -2.16 0.31
N PHE A 286 14.81 -0.86 0.34
CA PHE A 286 13.98 -0.15 -0.64
C PHE A 286 14.65 0.02 -2.03
N GLY A 287 15.90 -0.37 -2.19
CA GLY A 287 16.62 -0.21 -3.47
C GLY A 287 16.42 -1.35 -4.46
N PHE A 288 15.89 -2.50 -4.06
CA PHE A 288 15.96 -3.72 -4.86
C PHE A 288 15.11 -3.65 -6.14
N VAL A 289 13.95 -2.99 -6.12
CA VAL A 289 13.11 -2.81 -7.32
C VAL A 289 13.85 -2.04 -8.40
N LEU A 290 14.60 -0.97 -8.04
CA LEU A 290 15.36 -0.16 -8.98
C LEU A 290 16.72 -0.76 -9.35
N GLY A 291 17.21 -1.74 -8.59
CA GLY A 291 18.45 -2.48 -8.80
C GLY A 291 18.22 -3.88 -9.37
N GLY A 292 18.51 -4.90 -8.58
CA GLY A 292 18.53 -6.29 -9.04
C GLY A 292 17.24 -6.81 -9.66
N PHE A 293 16.07 -6.30 -9.24
CA PHE A 293 14.81 -6.70 -9.86
C PHE A 293 14.63 -6.06 -11.25
N ARG A 294 15.01 -4.79 -11.42
CA ARG A 294 15.07 -4.12 -12.73
C ARG A 294 15.99 -4.87 -13.70
N ASP A 295 17.17 -5.29 -13.23
CA ASP A 295 18.12 -6.06 -14.06
C ASP A 295 17.47 -7.36 -14.54
N ALA A 296 16.82 -8.11 -13.67
CA ALA A 296 16.12 -9.34 -14.01
C ALA A 296 14.95 -9.11 -15.00
N LEU A 297 14.21 -8.01 -14.90
CA LEU A 297 13.17 -7.63 -15.87
C LEU A 297 13.80 -7.30 -17.23
N THR A 298 14.92 -6.58 -17.24
CA THR A 298 15.66 -6.24 -18.48
C THR A 298 16.17 -7.49 -19.18
N GLU A 299 16.73 -8.45 -18.43
CA GLU A 299 17.16 -9.76 -18.98
C GLU A 299 15.97 -10.55 -19.56
N ALA A 300 14.77 -10.38 -19.02
CA ALA A 300 13.53 -10.98 -19.54
C ALA A 300 12.90 -10.22 -20.71
N GLY A 301 13.52 -9.11 -21.16
CA GLY A 301 13.13 -8.33 -22.32
C GLY A 301 12.16 -7.18 -22.06
N VAL A 302 11.97 -6.79 -20.80
CA VAL A 302 11.22 -5.55 -20.44
C VAL A 302 12.10 -4.35 -20.79
N THR A 303 11.58 -3.42 -21.58
CA THR A 303 12.34 -2.23 -22.02
C THR A 303 12.42 -1.18 -20.91
N ALA A 304 13.35 -0.23 -21.05
CA ALA A 304 13.48 0.89 -20.10
C ALA A 304 12.21 1.75 -20.07
N GLU A 305 11.59 1.95 -21.24
CA GLU A 305 10.34 2.71 -21.37
C GLU A 305 9.17 1.99 -20.66
N GLU A 306 9.06 0.67 -20.82
CA GLU A 306 8.04 -0.12 -20.09
C GLU A 306 8.26 -0.08 -18.59
N PHE A 307 9.52 -0.17 -18.15
CA PHE A 307 9.86 -0.05 -16.72
C PHE A 307 9.52 1.36 -16.19
N ASP A 308 9.81 2.42 -16.93
CA ASP A 308 9.48 3.79 -16.55
C ASP A 308 7.95 3.99 -16.43
N VAL A 309 7.15 3.44 -17.35
CA VAL A 309 5.68 3.43 -17.23
C VAL A 309 5.26 2.80 -15.90
N ILE A 310 5.85 1.66 -15.53
CA ILE A 310 5.48 0.91 -14.32
C ILE A 310 5.83 1.69 -13.05
N VAL A 311 7.03 2.29 -12.97
CA VAL A 311 7.51 2.91 -11.73
C VAL A 311 7.22 4.41 -11.61
N ARG A 312 6.77 5.08 -12.69
CA ARG A 312 6.46 6.52 -12.70
C ARG A 312 4.99 6.78 -13.02
N ASP A 313 4.55 6.35 -14.20
CA ASP A 313 3.24 6.76 -14.73
C ASP A 313 2.10 6.04 -14.02
N ASN A 314 2.26 4.75 -13.77
CA ASN A 314 1.22 3.93 -13.15
C ASN A 314 0.92 4.34 -11.70
N PRO A 315 1.91 4.51 -10.80
CA PRO A 315 1.63 4.99 -9.45
C PRO A 315 0.99 6.38 -9.43
N ALA A 316 1.47 7.30 -10.28
CA ALA A 316 0.91 8.64 -10.40
C ALA A 316 -0.55 8.60 -10.89
N ARG A 317 -0.85 7.82 -11.93
CA ARG A 317 -2.20 7.63 -12.48
C ARG A 317 -3.14 6.96 -11.48
N PHE A 318 -2.64 5.97 -10.74
CA PHE A 318 -3.41 5.25 -9.73
C PHE A 318 -3.92 6.17 -8.64
N VAL A 319 -3.03 6.96 -8.02
CA VAL A 319 -3.34 7.75 -6.82
C VAL A 319 -3.92 9.14 -7.14
N ALA A 320 -3.83 9.60 -8.38
CA ALA A 320 -4.38 10.89 -8.83
C ALA A 320 -5.91 10.95 -8.72
N TYR A 321 -6.47 12.14 -8.43
CA TYR A 321 -7.91 12.43 -8.31
C TYR A 321 -8.28 13.77 -8.93
#